data_59b0485a0be7c71a26ad59da36f6469f
#
_entry.id   59b0485a0be7c71a26ad59da36f6469f
#
_cell.length_a   1.000
_cell.length_b   1.000
_cell.length_c   1.000
_cell.angle_alpha   90.00
_cell.angle_beta   90.00
_cell.angle_gamma   90.00
#
_symmetry.space_group_name_H-M   'P 1'
#
loop_
_entity.id
_entity.type
_entity.pdbx_description
1 polymer ?
#
loop_
_entity_poly.entity_id
_entity_poly.type
_entity_poly.pdbx_seq_one_letter_code
_entity_poly.pdbx_strand_id
1 'polypeptide(L)'
;MAETLGSLVDKLAIVDLKLWHCQEQIFKPDAVENPALTTKNESLLGQRDRLIREIDAWFYAAVTDPESVILTNPQNKIYGQYRKE
;
A
#
# COMPACT_ATOMS: atom_id res chain seq x y z
N MET A 1 -1.20 14.64 9.27
CA MET A 1 -1.15 13.24 8.85
C MET A 1 0.15 12.62 9.33
N ALA A 2 0.09 11.39 9.78
CA ALA A 2 1.24 10.72 10.42
C ALA A 2 2.19 10.03 9.43
N GLU A 3 1.83 9.93 8.17
CA GLU A 3 2.66 9.28 7.16
C GLU A 3 3.06 10.24 6.05
N THR A 4 4.19 9.97 5.43
CA THR A 4 4.61 10.70 4.24
C THR A 4 3.89 10.14 3.02
N LEU A 5 3.83 10.93 1.96
CA LEU A 5 3.27 10.46 0.68
C LEU A 5 4.04 9.23 0.17
N GLY A 6 5.36 9.26 0.26
CA GLY A 6 6.18 8.13 -0.19
C GLY A 6 5.86 6.85 0.56
N SER A 7 5.63 6.94 1.88
CA SER A 7 5.26 5.79 2.69
C SER A 7 3.92 5.19 2.24
N LEU A 8 2.95 6.04 1.95
CA LEU A 8 1.64 5.60 1.47
C LEU A 8 1.74 4.92 0.10
N VAL A 9 2.54 5.48 -0.80
CA VAL A 9 2.76 4.91 -2.13
C VAL A 9 3.46 3.55 -2.02
N ASP A 10 4.45 3.45 -1.13
CA ASP A 10 5.15 2.19 -0.90
C ASP A 10 4.19 1.09 -0.41
N LYS A 11 3.32 1.43 0.54
CA LYS A 11 2.30 0.50 1.02
C LYS A 11 1.34 0.07 -0.08
N LEU A 12 0.93 1.02 -0.93
CA LEU A 12 0.04 0.73 -2.05
C LEU A 12 0.71 -0.23 -3.03
N ALA A 13 1.99 -0.03 -3.33
CA ALA A 13 2.73 -0.91 -4.22
C ALA A 13 2.77 -2.35 -3.69
N ILE A 14 2.97 -2.51 -2.39
CA ILE A 14 2.99 -3.83 -1.75
C ILE A 14 1.61 -4.48 -1.84
N VAL A 15 0.55 -3.74 -1.57
CA VAL A 15 -0.82 -4.26 -1.65
C VAL A 15 -1.15 -4.65 -3.08
N ASP A 16 -0.77 -3.82 -4.07
CA ASP A 16 -1.00 -4.13 -5.47
C ASP A 16 -0.28 -5.41 -5.90
N LEU A 17 0.94 -5.62 -5.42
CA LEU A 17 1.69 -6.84 -5.71
C LEU A 17 1.00 -8.07 -5.12
N LYS A 18 0.52 -7.95 -3.88
CA LYS A 18 -0.25 -9.03 -3.24
C LYS A 18 -1.54 -9.32 -3.98
N LEU A 19 -2.23 -8.28 -4.46
CA LEU A 19 -3.43 -8.43 -5.26
C LEU A 19 -3.16 -9.17 -6.55
N TRP A 20 -2.08 -8.80 -7.24
CA TRP A 20 -1.72 -9.44 -8.49
C TRP A 20 -1.48 -10.94 -8.30
N HIS A 21 -0.71 -11.30 -7.28
CA HIS A 21 -0.46 -12.71 -6.97
C HIS A 21 -1.73 -13.46 -6.59
N CYS A 22 -2.60 -12.83 -5.81
CA CYS A 22 -3.86 -13.44 -5.38
C CYS A 22 -4.78 -13.70 -6.58
N GLN A 23 -4.92 -12.69 -7.45
CA GLN A 23 -5.77 -12.80 -8.63
C GLN A 23 -5.23 -13.79 -9.65
N GLU A 24 -3.90 -13.90 -9.75
CA GLU A 24 -3.26 -14.89 -10.58
C GLU A 24 -3.70 -16.31 -10.20
N GLN A 25 -3.83 -16.57 -8.90
CA GLN A 25 -4.29 -17.86 -8.41
C GLN A 25 -5.79 -18.07 -8.66
N ILE A 26 -6.59 -17.02 -8.54
CA ILE A 26 -8.04 -17.11 -8.72
C ILE A 26 -8.41 -17.35 -10.18
N PHE A 27 -7.74 -16.66 -11.12
CA PHE A 27 -8.09 -16.68 -12.53
C PHE A 27 -7.27 -17.65 -13.36
N LYS A 28 -6.52 -18.52 -12.75
CA LYS A 28 -5.82 -19.59 -13.39
C LYS A 28 -6.80 -20.50 -14.14
N PRO A 29 -6.50 -20.93 -15.38
CA PRO A 29 -7.46 -21.73 -16.16
C PRO A 29 -7.91 -23.03 -15.50
N ASP A 30 -7.04 -23.64 -14.70
CA ASP A 30 -7.33 -24.90 -14.01
C ASP A 30 -7.57 -24.71 -12.52
N ALA A 31 -7.84 -23.50 -12.10
CA ALA A 31 -8.03 -23.20 -10.69
C ALA A 31 -9.32 -23.82 -10.16
N VAL A 32 -9.22 -24.41 -8.98
CA VAL A 32 -10.38 -24.87 -8.22
C VAL A 32 -10.88 -23.70 -7.38
N GLU A 33 -12.19 -23.57 -7.28
CA GLU A 33 -12.79 -22.53 -6.46
C GLU A 33 -12.28 -22.61 -5.04
N ASN A 34 -11.80 -21.46 -4.52
CA ASN A 34 -11.23 -21.38 -3.18
C ASN A 34 -11.78 -20.14 -2.47
N PRO A 35 -12.74 -20.32 -1.54
CA PRO A 35 -13.32 -19.19 -0.82
C PRO A 35 -12.30 -18.36 -0.04
N ALA A 36 -11.22 -18.98 0.44
CA ALA A 36 -10.18 -18.28 1.17
C ALA A 36 -9.46 -17.26 0.27
N LEU A 37 -9.22 -17.63 -0.99
CA LEU A 37 -8.60 -16.71 -1.95
C LEU A 37 -9.54 -15.56 -2.31
N THR A 38 -10.82 -15.83 -2.46
CA THR A 38 -11.83 -14.81 -2.75
C THR A 38 -11.90 -13.81 -1.61
N THR A 39 -11.94 -14.30 -0.37
CA THR A 39 -11.95 -13.44 0.81
C THR A 39 -10.70 -12.60 0.90
N LYS A 40 -9.54 -13.20 0.62
CA LYS A 40 -8.26 -12.48 0.62
C LYS A 40 -8.25 -11.38 -0.44
N ASN A 41 -8.78 -11.68 -1.63
CA ASN A 41 -8.86 -10.70 -2.70
C ASN A 41 -9.72 -9.50 -2.30
N GLU A 42 -10.87 -9.73 -1.68
CA GLU A 42 -11.75 -8.67 -1.21
C GLU A 42 -11.08 -7.81 -0.14
N SER A 43 -10.37 -8.46 0.79
CA SER A 43 -9.63 -7.75 1.84
C SER A 43 -8.55 -6.85 1.25
N LEU A 44 -7.80 -7.37 0.27
CA LEU A 44 -6.74 -6.60 -0.39
C LEU A 44 -7.31 -5.44 -1.20
N LEU A 45 -8.44 -5.64 -1.86
CA LEU A 45 -9.12 -4.54 -2.57
C LEU A 45 -9.54 -3.44 -1.61
N GLY A 46 -10.03 -3.80 -0.43
CA GLY A 46 -10.37 -2.82 0.61
C GLY A 46 -9.16 -2.06 1.10
N GLN A 47 -8.03 -2.74 1.30
CA GLN A 47 -6.78 -2.09 1.70
C GLN A 47 -6.28 -1.13 0.62
N ARG A 48 -6.34 -1.54 -0.63
CA ARG A 48 -5.96 -0.70 -1.76
C ARG A 48 -6.81 0.55 -1.81
N ASP A 49 -8.11 0.41 -1.71
CA ASP A 49 -9.03 1.54 -1.75
C ASP A 49 -8.76 2.53 -0.61
N ARG A 50 -8.50 2.02 0.59
CA ARG A 50 -8.17 2.87 1.74
C ARG A 50 -6.88 3.64 1.52
N LEU A 51 -5.85 2.99 0.97
CA LEU A 51 -4.57 3.65 0.71
C LEU A 51 -4.71 4.74 -0.36
N ILE A 52 -5.50 4.49 -1.39
CA ILE A 52 -5.77 5.50 -2.42
C ILE A 52 -6.44 6.72 -1.79
N ARG A 53 -7.43 6.50 -0.92
CA ARG A 53 -8.11 7.60 -0.24
C ARG A 53 -7.16 8.37 0.68
N GLU A 54 -6.25 7.67 1.34
CA GLU A 54 -5.26 8.33 2.20
C GLU A 54 -4.27 9.17 1.37
N ILE A 55 -3.89 8.69 0.20
CA ILE A 55 -3.02 9.45 -0.71
C ILE A 55 -3.74 10.71 -1.17
N ASP A 56 -4.99 10.59 -1.57
CA ASP A 56 -5.79 11.74 -2.01
C ASP A 56 -5.97 12.75 -0.87
N ALA A 57 -6.23 12.26 0.34
CA ALA A 57 -6.35 13.12 1.51
C ALA A 57 -5.02 13.80 1.85
N TRP A 58 -3.90 13.10 1.67
CA TRP A 58 -2.58 13.67 1.89
C TRP A 58 -2.34 14.85 0.95
N PHE A 59 -2.67 14.67 -0.34
CA PHE A 59 -2.53 15.74 -1.31
C PHE A 59 -3.41 16.94 -0.97
N TYR A 60 -4.66 16.69 -0.62
CA TYR A 60 -5.55 17.75 -0.22
C TYR A 60 -5.00 18.55 0.97
N ALA A 61 -4.50 17.83 1.97
CA ALA A 61 -3.92 18.47 3.15
C ALA A 61 -2.65 19.26 2.80
N ALA A 62 -1.82 18.71 1.93
CA ALA A 62 -0.58 19.38 1.52
C ALA A 62 -0.85 20.70 0.79
N VAL A 63 -1.93 20.76 0.02
CA VAL A 63 -2.31 21.96 -0.72
C VAL A 63 -3.01 22.99 0.18
N THR A 64 -3.90 22.53 1.07
CA THR A 64 -4.72 23.41 1.88
C THR A 64 -4.07 23.78 3.21
N ASP A 65 -3.24 22.90 3.77
CA ASP A 65 -2.56 23.13 5.05
C ASP A 65 -1.22 22.40 5.04
N PRO A 66 -0.19 22.98 4.40
CA PRO A 66 1.10 22.30 4.25
C PRO A 66 1.77 21.90 5.55
N GLU A 67 1.47 22.59 6.64
CA GLU A 67 2.07 22.27 7.93
C GLU A 67 1.48 21.00 8.57
N SER A 68 0.35 20.55 8.08
CA SER A 68 -0.32 19.36 8.63
C SER A 68 0.26 18.05 8.12
N VAL A 69 1.13 18.06 7.13
CA VAL A 69 1.68 16.85 6.52
C VAL A 69 3.17 16.70 6.82
N ILE A 70 3.60 15.45 6.84
CA ILE A 70 5.01 15.11 7.01
C ILE A 70 5.64 14.95 5.64
N LEU A 71 6.64 15.78 5.35
CA LEU A 71 7.29 15.80 4.03
C LEU A 71 8.51 14.90 3.97
N THR A 72 9.04 14.47 5.10
CA THR A 72 10.23 13.64 5.16
C THR A 72 9.91 12.38 5.95
N ASN A 73 10.23 11.23 5.38
CA ASN A 73 10.05 9.97 6.09
C ASN A 73 11.03 9.91 7.27
N PRO A 74 10.54 9.86 8.50
CA PRO A 74 11.40 9.87 9.68
C PRO A 74 12.11 8.55 9.94
N GLN A 75 11.75 7.49 9.22
CA GLN A 75 12.33 6.18 9.45
C GLN A 75 13.31 5.81 8.34
N ASN A 76 14.46 5.30 8.76
CA ASN A 76 15.43 4.75 7.83
C ASN A 76 15.19 3.26 7.69
N LYS A 77 15.10 2.79 6.46
CA LYS A 77 15.01 1.36 6.19
C LYS A 77 16.40 0.81 5.97
N ILE A 78 16.69 -0.30 6.60
CA ILE A 78 17.97 -0.98 6.46
C ILE A 78 17.72 -2.30 5.76
N TYR A 79 18.26 -2.44 4.57
CA TYR A 79 18.04 -3.62 3.74
C TYR A 79 19.20 -4.59 3.72
N GLY A 80 20.38 -4.16 4.19
CA GLY A 80 21.56 -4.99 4.22
C GLY A 80 22.14 -5.05 5.62
N GLN A 81 23.15 -5.88 5.78
CA GLN A 81 23.83 -5.97 7.06
C GLN A 81 24.82 -4.84 7.30
N TYR A 82 25.16 -4.09 6.25
CA TYR A 82 26.05 -2.94 6.38
C TYR A 82 25.27 -1.67 6.38
N ARG A 83 25.66 -0.82 7.31
CA ARG A 83 25.01 0.45 7.46
C ARG A 83 26.07 1.49 7.82
N LYS A 84 26.07 2.59 7.07
CA LYS A 84 26.97 3.72 7.32
C LYS A 84 26.19 4.86 7.95
N GLU A 85 26.78 5.46 8.93
CA GLU A 85 26.20 6.63 9.58
C GLU A 85 26.45 7.90 8.77
#